data_5775764614b44ba3c23ba4557d8cc8e3
#
_entry.id   5775764614b44ba3c23ba4557d8cc8e3
#
_cell.length_a   1.000
_cell.length_b   1.000
_cell.length_c   1.000
_cell.angle_alpha   90.00
_cell.angle_beta   90.00
_cell.angle_gamma   90.00
#
_symmetry.space_group_name_H-M   'P 1'
#
loop_
_entity.id
_entity.type
_entity.pdbx_description
1 polymer ?
#
loop_
_entity_poly.entity_id
_entity_poly.type
_entity_poly.pdbx_seq_one_letter_code
_entity_poly.pdbx_strand_id
1 'polypeptide(L)'
;VLGRVLEQNYEEPSEAFSDFVEGYASGRTDAALNEMILQLYEFSRSYPWPEKWLDSFVGAYRIETREELDRAEWLAPLTENICFVLKDCEQLLKQALAITQQDDGPDMYEKAVQSDLEKYEGLSRLTSFCELSEALSDIKYDRLASSRGFEGDPDKLELVKSLREQAKDVVKKLCKQYFFCSPEMMIEQLERTEPMLEEVVRLTKQFADEFAAAKRRKNLVDFHDVEHFALQILVDEETEKAKKTAEEFRDTFEEIMIDEYQDSNEVQE
;
A
#
# COMPACT_ATOMS: atom_id res chain seq x y z
N VAL A 1 18.85 -21.18 11.85
CA VAL A 1 18.25 -20.54 13.03
C VAL A 1 16.73 -20.59 12.92
N LEU A 2 16.15 -20.04 11.85
CA LEU A 2 14.70 -19.93 11.70
C LEU A 2 13.98 -21.29 11.81
N GLY A 3 14.48 -22.36 11.17
CA GLY A 3 13.88 -23.69 11.30
C GLY A 3 13.76 -24.14 12.78
N ARG A 4 14.76 -23.85 13.61
CA ARG A 4 14.68 -24.14 15.04
C ARG A 4 13.65 -23.29 15.78
N VAL A 5 13.51 -22.02 15.41
CA VAL A 5 12.46 -21.14 15.96
C VAL A 5 11.07 -21.72 15.67
N LEU A 6 10.83 -22.14 14.43
CA LEU A 6 9.55 -22.76 14.07
C LEU A 6 9.35 -24.11 14.78
N GLU A 7 10.37 -24.98 14.84
CA GLU A 7 10.30 -26.26 15.56
C GLU A 7 9.88 -26.07 17.03
N GLN A 8 10.46 -25.08 17.73
CA GLN A 8 10.07 -24.76 19.10
C GLN A 8 8.61 -24.33 19.24
N ASN A 9 8.11 -23.54 18.29
CA ASN A 9 6.70 -23.11 18.30
C ASN A 9 5.75 -24.25 17.90
N TYR A 10 6.19 -25.25 17.12
CA TYR A 10 5.42 -26.46 16.84
C TYR A 10 5.39 -27.43 18.03
N GLU A 11 6.44 -27.48 18.88
CA GLU A 11 6.46 -28.32 20.07
C GLU A 11 5.43 -27.85 21.11
N GLU A 12 5.29 -26.55 21.29
CA GLU A 12 4.31 -25.92 22.22
C GLU A 12 3.52 -24.81 21.52
N PRO A 13 2.58 -25.17 20.61
CA PRO A 13 1.89 -24.20 19.79
C PRO A 13 0.91 -23.36 20.60
N SER A 14 0.98 -22.03 20.45
CA SER A 14 -0.09 -21.14 20.88
C SER A 14 -1.28 -21.22 19.89
N GLU A 15 -2.45 -20.77 20.33
CA GLU A 15 -3.62 -20.67 19.45
C GLU A 15 -3.32 -19.75 18.25
N ALA A 16 -2.71 -18.58 18.50
CA ALA A 16 -2.32 -17.63 17.45
C ALA A 16 -1.31 -18.22 16.45
N PHE A 17 -0.33 -19.02 16.92
CA PHE A 17 0.60 -19.72 16.04
C PHE A 17 -0.10 -20.76 15.18
N SER A 18 -1.03 -21.53 15.75
CA SER A 18 -1.80 -22.53 15.02
C SER A 18 -2.64 -21.90 13.92
N ASP A 19 -3.36 -20.83 14.25
CA ASP A 19 -4.19 -20.07 13.29
C ASP A 19 -3.33 -19.45 12.19
N PHE A 20 -2.17 -18.91 12.54
CA PHE A 20 -1.21 -18.35 11.58
C PHE A 20 -0.70 -19.43 10.61
N VAL A 21 -0.31 -20.60 11.12
CA VAL A 21 0.14 -21.73 10.29
C VAL A 21 -0.99 -22.22 9.38
N GLU A 22 -2.21 -22.40 9.90
CA GLU A 22 -3.35 -22.84 9.11
C GLU A 22 -3.72 -21.84 8.01
N GLY A 23 -3.59 -20.55 8.28
CA GLY A 23 -3.89 -19.49 7.31
C GLY A 23 -2.86 -19.34 6.20
N TYR A 24 -1.57 -19.52 6.50
CA TYR A 24 -0.47 -19.18 5.58
C TYR A 24 0.42 -20.34 5.16
N ALA A 25 0.47 -21.46 5.89
CA ALA A 25 1.19 -22.64 5.44
C ALA A 25 0.37 -23.35 4.36
N SER A 26 0.51 -22.93 3.11
CA SER A 26 -0.11 -23.59 1.98
C SER A 26 0.59 -24.92 1.70
N GLY A 27 0.00 -26.02 2.14
CA GLY A 27 0.48 -27.35 1.81
C GLY A 27 1.31 -28.04 2.90
N ARG A 28 2.42 -28.69 2.51
CA ARG A 28 3.23 -29.54 3.39
C ARG A 28 4.54 -28.91 3.83
N THR A 29 4.73 -27.60 3.63
CA THR A 29 6.01 -26.94 3.89
C THR A 29 5.81 -25.57 4.52
N ASP A 30 6.75 -25.17 5.39
CA ASP A 30 6.79 -23.86 6.04
C ASP A 30 7.49 -22.80 5.18
N ALA A 31 7.64 -23.04 3.85
CA ALA A 31 8.38 -22.14 2.98
C ALA A 31 7.81 -20.72 2.96
N ALA A 32 6.48 -20.59 2.90
CA ALA A 32 5.81 -19.30 2.91
C ALA A 32 5.99 -18.55 4.25
N LEU A 33 5.91 -19.29 5.37
CA LEU A 33 6.15 -18.72 6.71
C LEU A 33 7.60 -18.26 6.86
N ASN A 34 8.55 -19.10 6.44
CA ASN A 34 9.97 -18.74 6.46
C ASN A 34 10.25 -17.49 5.64
N GLU A 35 9.70 -17.42 4.41
CA GLU A 35 9.89 -16.28 3.53
C GLU A 35 9.31 -14.99 4.14
N MET A 36 8.10 -15.05 4.70
CA MET A 36 7.44 -13.90 5.34
C MET A 36 8.26 -13.39 6.54
N ILE A 37 8.71 -14.27 7.43
CA ILE A 37 9.51 -13.89 8.60
C ILE A 37 10.84 -13.28 8.17
N LEU A 38 11.53 -13.88 7.18
CA LEU A 38 12.81 -13.38 6.70
C LEU A 38 12.66 -12.02 6.00
N GLN A 39 11.67 -11.85 5.13
CA GLN A 39 11.40 -10.56 4.47
C GLN A 39 11.09 -9.47 5.49
N LEU A 40 10.24 -9.78 6.48
CA LEU A 40 9.90 -8.82 7.52
C LEU A 40 11.11 -8.46 8.39
N TYR A 41 11.95 -9.45 8.73
CA TYR A 41 13.21 -9.23 9.43
C TYR A 41 14.15 -8.34 8.61
N GLU A 42 14.42 -8.67 7.35
CA GLU A 42 15.32 -7.90 6.49
C GLU A 42 14.82 -6.47 6.31
N PHE A 43 13.52 -6.31 6.06
CA PHE A 43 12.92 -4.99 5.91
C PHE A 43 13.01 -4.15 7.19
N SER A 44 12.75 -4.76 8.36
CA SER A 44 12.87 -4.06 9.65
C SER A 44 14.28 -3.55 9.91
N ARG A 45 15.31 -4.25 9.40
CA ARG A 45 16.73 -3.86 9.55
C ARG A 45 17.10 -2.60 8.76
N SER A 46 16.25 -2.13 7.87
CA SER A 46 16.43 -0.85 7.16
C SER A 46 16.02 0.36 8.01
N TYR A 47 15.41 0.13 9.18
CA TYR A 47 14.98 1.18 10.10
C TYR A 47 15.92 1.32 11.30
N PRO A 48 16.07 2.53 11.85
CA PRO A 48 16.95 2.79 13.00
C PRO A 48 16.67 1.89 14.22
N TRP A 49 15.39 1.65 14.48
CA TRP A 49 14.90 0.90 15.64
C TRP A 49 13.98 -0.24 15.17
N PRO A 50 14.51 -1.38 14.73
CA PRO A 50 13.76 -2.49 14.14
C PRO A 50 12.59 -2.98 15.00
N GLU A 51 12.77 -3.09 16.31
CA GLU A 51 11.71 -3.56 17.21
C GLU A 51 10.58 -2.55 17.33
N LYS A 52 10.88 -1.26 17.46
CA LYS A 52 9.88 -0.19 17.46
C LYS A 52 9.11 -0.15 16.15
N TRP A 53 9.82 -0.33 15.03
CA TRP A 53 9.19 -0.36 13.72
C TRP A 53 8.24 -1.56 13.59
N LEU A 54 8.67 -2.76 14.03
CA LEU A 54 7.82 -3.96 14.03
C LEU A 54 6.55 -3.77 14.87
N ASP A 55 6.66 -3.10 16.03
CA ASP A 55 5.50 -2.78 16.87
C ASP A 55 4.56 -1.77 16.19
N SER A 56 5.11 -0.75 15.55
CA SER A 56 4.33 0.24 14.80
C SER A 56 3.62 -0.36 13.58
N PHE A 57 4.25 -1.36 12.95
CA PHE A 57 3.68 -2.08 11.82
C PHE A 57 2.34 -2.73 12.16
N VAL A 58 2.22 -3.42 13.30
CA VAL A 58 0.93 -3.98 13.75
C VAL A 58 -0.07 -2.86 13.99
N GLY A 59 0.34 -1.79 14.70
CA GLY A 59 -0.51 -0.65 15.00
C GLY A 59 -1.10 0.03 13.77
N ALA A 60 -0.37 0.07 12.67
CA ALA A 60 -0.82 0.68 11.42
C ALA A 60 -2.03 -0.03 10.78
N TYR A 61 -2.27 -1.31 11.11
CA TYR A 61 -3.40 -2.09 10.63
C TYR A 61 -4.53 -2.24 11.65
N ARG A 62 -4.37 -1.67 12.84
CA ARG A 62 -5.39 -1.65 13.90
C ARG A 62 -6.39 -0.52 13.62
N ILE A 63 -7.43 -0.84 12.85
CA ILE A 63 -8.43 0.09 12.33
C ILE A 63 -9.81 -0.36 12.84
N GLU A 64 -10.51 0.50 13.59
CA GLU A 64 -11.82 0.22 14.16
C GLU A 64 -12.94 1.05 13.51
N THR A 65 -12.59 2.18 12.90
CA THR A 65 -13.55 3.13 12.33
C THR A 65 -13.22 3.52 10.90
N ARG A 66 -14.22 4.03 10.18
CA ARG A 66 -14.06 4.55 8.82
C ARG A 66 -13.11 5.74 8.78
N GLU A 67 -13.17 6.60 9.77
CA GLU A 67 -12.30 7.76 9.92
C GLU A 67 -10.83 7.36 10.11
N GLU A 68 -10.58 6.27 10.83
CA GLU A 68 -9.23 5.69 10.97
C GLU A 68 -8.77 5.05 9.67
N LEU A 69 -9.65 4.33 8.97
CA LEU A 69 -9.34 3.75 7.66
C LEU A 69 -8.94 4.84 6.65
N ASP A 70 -9.70 5.93 6.59
CA ASP A 70 -9.40 7.06 5.70
C ASP A 70 -8.09 7.80 6.07
N ARG A 71 -7.63 7.70 7.31
CA ARG A 71 -6.37 8.29 7.77
C ARG A 71 -5.18 7.33 7.75
N ALA A 72 -5.40 6.08 7.38
CA ALA A 72 -4.34 5.09 7.34
C ALA A 72 -3.25 5.50 6.32
N GLU A 73 -2.02 5.69 6.80
CA GLU A 73 -0.89 6.16 5.98
C GLU A 73 -0.61 5.25 4.79
N TRP A 74 -0.78 3.94 4.97
CA TRP A 74 -0.59 2.96 3.89
C TRP A 74 -1.69 3.02 2.81
N LEU A 75 -2.87 3.58 3.11
CA LEU A 75 -3.99 3.71 2.18
C LEU A 75 -3.95 5.04 1.40
N ALA A 76 -3.32 6.07 1.95
CA ALA A 76 -3.26 7.40 1.36
C ALA A 76 -2.66 7.41 -0.07
N PRO A 77 -1.49 6.77 -0.35
CA PRO A 77 -0.93 6.74 -1.70
C PRO A 77 -1.83 6.02 -2.71
N LEU A 78 -2.56 4.98 -2.27
CA LEU A 78 -3.53 4.29 -3.11
C LEU A 78 -4.71 5.20 -3.46
N THR A 79 -5.26 5.90 -2.48
CA THR A 79 -6.38 6.83 -2.67
C THR A 79 -5.99 7.97 -3.62
N GLU A 80 -4.80 8.54 -3.46
CA GLU A 80 -4.26 9.56 -4.36
C GLU A 80 -4.11 9.05 -5.80
N ASN A 81 -3.58 7.84 -5.96
CA ASN A 81 -3.44 7.23 -7.28
C ASN A 81 -4.80 6.97 -7.94
N ILE A 82 -5.80 6.51 -7.19
CA ILE A 82 -7.16 6.33 -7.70
C ILE A 82 -7.73 7.67 -8.18
N CYS A 83 -7.59 8.74 -7.40
CA CYS A 83 -8.03 10.08 -7.79
C CYS A 83 -7.32 10.59 -9.05
N PHE A 84 -6.02 10.32 -9.19
CA PHE A 84 -5.27 10.65 -10.39
C PHE A 84 -5.82 9.92 -11.63
N VAL A 85 -6.06 8.62 -11.53
CA VAL A 85 -6.64 7.80 -12.61
C VAL A 85 -8.05 8.28 -12.98
N LEU A 86 -8.86 8.68 -12.00
CA LEU A 86 -10.19 9.26 -12.27
C LEU A 86 -10.12 10.61 -13.00
N LYS A 87 -9.11 11.44 -12.73
CA LYS A 87 -8.84 12.67 -13.49
C LYS A 87 -8.46 12.40 -14.94
N ASP A 88 -7.72 11.35 -15.21
CA ASP A 88 -7.46 10.92 -16.59
C ASP A 88 -8.74 10.50 -17.30
N CYS A 89 -9.64 9.81 -16.63
CA CYS A 89 -10.97 9.48 -17.16
C CYS A 89 -11.80 10.71 -17.45
N GLU A 90 -11.75 11.77 -16.62
CA GLU A 90 -12.38 13.05 -16.92
C GLU A 90 -11.86 13.64 -18.24
N GLN A 91 -10.55 13.56 -18.51
CA GLN A 91 -9.99 14.09 -19.76
C GLN A 91 -10.50 13.31 -20.97
N LEU A 92 -10.65 11.97 -20.87
CA LEU A 92 -11.27 11.19 -21.93
C LEU A 92 -12.72 11.62 -22.20
N LEU A 93 -13.50 11.86 -21.14
CA LEU A 93 -14.90 12.29 -21.27
C LEU A 93 -15.01 13.75 -21.77
N LYS A 94 -14.11 14.65 -21.38
CA LYS A 94 -14.02 16.01 -21.94
C LYS A 94 -13.73 15.99 -23.44
N GLN A 95 -12.81 15.12 -23.88
CA GLN A 95 -12.54 14.91 -25.30
C GLN A 95 -13.78 14.36 -26.03
N ALA A 96 -14.44 13.35 -25.45
CA ALA A 96 -15.66 12.79 -26.01
C ALA A 96 -16.76 13.85 -26.13
N LEU A 97 -16.95 14.68 -25.11
CA LEU A 97 -17.93 15.77 -25.10
C LEU A 97 -17.62 16.82 -26.19
N ALA A 98 -16.36 17.23 -26.31
CA ALA A 98 -15.96 18.19 -27.35
C ALA A 98 -16.20 17.66 -28.76
N ILE A 99 -16.12 16.36 -29.01
CA ILE A 99 -16.43 15.73 -30.30
C ILE A 99 -17.94 15.74 -30.56
N THR A 100 -18.77 15.49 -29.53
CA THR A 100 -20.23 15.52 -29.70
C THR A 100 -20.77 16.91 -30.12
N GLN A 101 -20.05 17.97 -29.77
CA GLN A 101 -20.40 19.37 -30.03
C GLN A 101 -19.91 19.91 -31.40
N GLN A 102 -19.22 19.09 -32.21
CA GLN A 102 -18.80 19.46 -33.56
C GLN A 102 -19.98 19.36 -34.55
N ASP A 103 -19.96 20.14 -35.64
CA ASP A 103 -21.04 20.19 -36.62
C ASP A 103 -21.42 18.81 -37.20
N ASP A 104 -20.43 17.92 -37.35
CA ASP A 104 -20.57 16.55 -37.85
C ASP A 104 -20.41 15.49 -36.72
N GLY A 105 -20.42 15.94 -35.46
CA GLY A 105 -20.32 15.09 -34.28
C GLY A 105 -21.66 14.43 -33.88
N PRO A 106 -21.63 13.39 -33.03
CA PRO A 106 -22.81 12.70 -32.57
C PRO A 106 -23.48 13.44 -31.40
N ASP A 107 -24.17 14.56 -31.70
CA ASP A 107 -24.86 15.44 -30.74
C ASP A 107 -25.87 14.70 -29.85
N MET A 108 -26.50 13.62 -30.36
CA MET A 108 -27.40 12.81 -29.60
C MET A 108 -26.75 12.09 -28.41
N TYR A 109 -25.40 12.03 -28.33
CA TYR A 109 -24.67 11.48 -27.22
C TYR A 109 -24.26 12.50 -26.16
N GLU A 110 -24.35 13.82 -26.48
CA GLU A 110 -23.88 14.90 -25.62
C GLU A 110 -24.42 14.79 -24.20
N LYS A 111 -25.73 14.63 -24.04
CA LYS A 111 -26.37 14.51 -22.71
C LYS A 111 -25.83 13.36 -21.88
N ALA A 112 -25.62 12.20 -22.47
CA ALA A 112 -25.11 11.04 -21.76
C ALA A 112 -23.62 11.18 -21.39
N VAL A 113 -22.82 11.77 -22.28
CA VAL A 113 -21.39 12.04 -22.03
C VAL A 113 -21.22 13.13 -20.97
N GLN A 114 -22.04 14.20 -21.04
CA GLN A 114 -22.04 15.25 -20.02
C GLN A 114 -22.40 14.70 -18.64
N SER A 115 -23.45 13.88 -18.54
CA SER A 115 -23.85 13.24 -17.29
C SER A 115 -22.74 12.34 -16.72
N ASP A 116 -22.04 11.60 -17.58
CA ASP A 116 -20.91 10.79 -17.13
C ASP A 116 -19.74 11.69 -16.67
N LEU A 117 -19.41 12.75 -17.39
CA LEU A 117 -18.37 13.69 -17.01
C LEU A 117 -18.61 14.31 -15.63
N GLU A 118 -19.83 14.75 -15.34
CA GLU A 118 -20.22 15.31 -14.03
C GLU A 118 -20.01 14.31 -12.90
N LYS A 119 -20.29 13.01 -13.14
CA LYS A 119 -20.02 11.94 -12.16
C LYS A 119 -18.52 11.79 -11.88
N TYR A 120 -17.69 11.78 -12.92
CA TYR A 120 -16.25 11.64 -12.74
C TYR A 120 -15.62 12.89 -12.11
N GLU A 121 -16.09 14.09 -12.44
CA GLU A 121 -15.68 15.31 -11.75
C GLU A 121 -16.08 15.32 -10.27
N GLY A 122 -17.19 14.68 -9.91
CA GLY A 122 -17.57 14.45 -8.53
C GLY A 122 -16.61 13.48 -7.83
N LEU A 123 -16.35 12.34 -8.46
CA LEU A 123 -15.47 11.30 -7.93
C LEU A 123 -14.03 11.78 -7.70
N SER A 124 -13.47 12.51 -8.67
CA SER A 124 -12.07 12.97 -8.61
C SER A 124 -11.80 14.05 -7.55
N ARG A 125 -12.85 14.62 -6.96
CA ARG A 125 -12.76 15.57 -5.84
C ARG A 125 -12.81 14.91 -4.48
N LEU A 126 -13.21 13.63 -4.41
CA LEU A 126 -13.23 12.88 -3.17
C LEU A 126 -11.80 12.57 -2.73
N THR A 127 -11.54 12.72 -1.45
CA THR A 127 -10.24 12.43 -0.83
C THR A 127 -10.31 11.28 0.17
N SER A 128 -11.53 10.81 0.50
CA SER A 128 -11.79 9.68 1.37
C SER A 128 -11.91 8.40 0.56
N PHE A 129 -11.20 7.36 0.96
CA PHE A 129 -11.32 6.02 0.38
C PHE A 129 -12.74 5.45 0.59
N CYS A 130 -13.33 5.69 1.76
CA CYS A 130 -14.68 5.23 2.08
C CYS A 130 -15.73 5.90 1.19
N GLU A 131 -15.65 7.22 0.99
CA GLU A 131 -16.57 7.93 0.09
C GLU A 131 -16.40 7.48 -1.37
N LEU A 132 -15.16 7.26 -1.83
CA LEU A 132 -14.87 6.71 -3.15
C LEU A 132 -15.48 5.32 -3.32
N SER A 133 -15.35 4.45 -2.31
CA SER A 133 -15.93 3.10 -2.32
C SER A 133 -17.44 3.13 -2.50
N GLU A 134 -18.14 3.98 -1.76
CA GLU A 134 -19.60 4.14 -1.86
C GLU A 134 -20.02 4.71 -3.22
N ALA A 135 -19.37 5.80 -3.64
CA ALA A 135 -19.71 6.49 -4.89
C ALA A 135 -19.45 5.62 -6.12
N LEU A 136 -18.38 4.81 -6.11
CA LEU A 136 -18.05 3.92 -7.21
C LEU A 136 -18.93 2.67 -7.24
N SER A 137 -19.36 2.14 -6.08
CA SER A 137 -20.26 0.99 -6.02
C SER A 137 -21.65 1.30 -6.58
N ASP A 138 -22.13 2.52 -6.42
CA ASP A 138 -23.44 2.98 -6.89
C ASP A 138 -23.43 3.66 -8.25
N ILE A 139 -22.28 3.75 -8.94
CA ILE A 139 -22.17 4.48 -10.21
C ILE A 139 -23.05 3.86 -11.29
N LYS A 140 -23.94 4.70 -11.85
CA LYS A 140 -24.83 4.31 -12.94
C LYS A 140 -24.58 5.19 -14.13
N TYR A 141 -24.55 4.57 -15.29
CA TYR A 141 -24.31 5.23 -16.57
C TYR A 141 -25.60 5.33 -17.38
N ASP A 142 -25.83 6.51 -17.95
CA ASP A 142 -26.96 6.70 -18.85
C ASP A 142 -26.76 5.89 -20.13
N ARG A 143 -27.89 5.41 -20.68
CA ARG A 143 -27.87 4.70 -21.96
C ARG A 143 -27.66 5.71 -23.10
N LEU A 144 -26.73 5.41 -24.01
CA LEU A 144 -26.57 6.18 -25.24
C LEU A 144 -27.85 6.12 -26.08
N ALA A 145 -28.19 7.24 -26.72
CA ALA A 145 -29.26 7.31 -27.70
C ALA A 145 -28.98 6.36 -28.89
N SER A 146 -30.00 6.03 -29.65
CA SER A 146 -29.83 5.27 -30.89
C SER A 146 -29.07 6.08 -31.95
N SER A 147 -28.05 5.48 -32.55
CA SER A 147 -27.33 6.07 -33.70
C SER A 147 -28.06 5.87 -35.04
N ARG A 148 -29.27 5.35 -35.01
CA ARG A 148 -30.04 5.12 -36.25
C ARG A 148 -30.42 6.43 -36.88
N GLY A 149 -29.99 6.64 -38.14
CA GLY A 149 -30.22 7.88 -38.88
C GLY A 149 -29.21 9.00 -38.59
N PHE A 150 -28.10 8.70 -37.91
CA PHE A 150 -26.98 9.62 -37.79
C PHE A 150 -26.31 9.84 -39.14
N GLU A 151 -26.22 11.10 -39.61
CA GLU A 151 -25.68 11.52 -40.92
C GLU A 151 -24.30 12.20 -40.80
N GLY A 152 -23.75 12.36 -39.60
CA GLY A 152 -22.43 12.90 -39.33
C GLY A 152 -21.29 11.93 -39.58
N ASP A 153 -20.11 12.27 -39.07
CA ASP A 153 -18.89 11.45 -39.23
C ASP A 153 -18.94 10.13 -38.41
N PRO A 154 -18.92 8.97 -39.10
CA PRO A 154 -18.92 7.66 -38.40
C PRO A 154 -17.70 7.44 -37.51
N ASP A 155 -16.52 8.00 -37.87
CA ASP A 155 -15.30 7.84 -37.08
C ASP A 155 -15.41 8.59 -35.75
N LYS A 156 -16.01 9.78 -35.75
CA LYS A 156 -16.31 10.55 -34.55
C LYS A 156 -17.31 9.83 -33.65
N LEU A 157 -18.32 9.22 -34.23
CA LEU A 157 -19.30 8.41 -33.48
C LEU A 157 -18.63 7.24 -32.74
N GLU A 158 -17.78 6.49 -33.43
CA GLU A 158 -17.07 5.37 -32.79
C GLU A 158 -16.00 5.85 -31.79
N LEU A 159 -15.34 6.98 -32.06
CA LEU A 159 -14.38 7.56 -31.13
C LEU A 159 -15.04 7.98 -29.81
N VAL A 160 -16.20 8.66 -29.85
CA VAL A 160 -16.96 9.03 -28.63
C VAL A 160 -17.34 7.78 -27.81
N LYS A 161 -17.83 6.72 -28.48
CA LYS A 161 -18.14 5.46 -27.80
C LYS A 161 -16.89 4.84 -27.15
N SER A 162 -15.78 4.82 -27.88
CA SER A 162 -14.51 4.25 -27.40
C SER A 162 -13.98 4.99 -26.18
N LEU A 163 -13.91 6.32 -26.22
CA LEU A 163 -13.44 7.14 -25.10
C LEU A 163 -14.31 6.93 -23.85
N ARG A 164 -15.64 6.91 -24.04
CA ARG A 164 -16.59 6.66 -22.97
C ARG A 164 -16.42 5.25 -22.36
N GLU A 165 -16.24 4.22 -23.19
CA GLU A 165 -16.08 2.85 -22.73
C GLU A 165 -14.72 2.65 -22.02
N GLN A 166 -13.65 3.28 -22.51
CA GLN A 166 -12.37 3.30 -21.84
C GLN A 166 -12.48 3.84 -20.40
N ALA A 167 -13.16 4.98 -20.20
CA ALA A 167 -13.38 5.54 -18.86
C ALA A 167 -14.15 4.58 -17.96
N LYS A 168 -15.20 3.91 -18.45
CA LYS A 168 -15.98 2.92 -17.71
C LYS A 168 -15.19 1.68 -17.36
N ASP A 169 -14.37 1.18 -18.28
CA ASP A 169 -13.54 0.01 -18.04
C ASP A 169 -12.46 0.25 -16.97
N VAL A 170 -11.96 1.48 -16.88
CA VAL A 170 -11.07 1.89 -15.79
C VAL A 170 -11.79 1.77 -14.45
N VAL A 171 -12.97 2.39 -14.31
CA VAL A 171 -13.76 2.30 -13.06
C VAL A 171 -14.08 0.85 -12.71
N LYS A 172 -14.48 0.05 -13.69
CA LYS A 172 -14.76 -1.38 -13.48
C LYS A 172 -13.53 -2.14 -12.97
N LYS A 173 -12.34 -1.81 -13.46
CA LYS A 173 -11.07 -2.38 -12.96
C LYS A 173 -10.78 -1.93 -11.54
N LEU A 174 -10.95 -0.64 -11.22
CA LEU A 174 -10.77 -0.11 -9.87
C LEU A 174 -11.73 -0.79 -8.88
N CYS A 175 -13.01 -0.92 -9.23
CA CYS A 175 -13.99 -1.61 -8.38
C CYS A 175 -13.60 -3.08 -8.13
N LYS A 176 -13.15 -3.78 -9.17
CA LYS A 176 -12.72 -5.18 -9.03
C LYS A 176 -11.46 -5.35 -8.18
N GLN A 177 -10.55 -4.39 -8.25
CA GLN A 177 -9.22 -4.49 -7.62
C GLN A 177 -9.20 -3.96 -6.20
N TYR A 178 -9.90 -2.84 -5.93
CA TYR A 178 -9.77 -2.11 -4.66
C TYR A 178 -11.10 -1.96 -3.90
N PHE A 179 -12.24 -1.96 -4.60
CA PHE A 179 -13.55 -1.76 -4.00
C PHE A 179 -14.43 -3.02 -4.13
N PHE A 180 -13.82 -4.19 -3.88
CA PHE A 180 -14.51 -5.48 -3.96
C PHE A 180 -15.35 -5.81 -2.71
N CYS A 181 -15.17 -5.04 -1.63
CA CYS A 181 -15.98 -5.11 -0.41
C CYS A 181 -16.26 -3.70 0.14
N SER A 182 -17.23 -3.58 1.03
CA SER A 182 -17.50 -2.29 1.69
C SER A 182 -16.40 -1.92 2.69
N PRO A 183 -16.26 -0.62 3.06
CA PRO A 183 -15.31 -0.19 4.10
C PRO A 183 -15.49 -0.95 5.42
N GLU A 184 -16.74 -1.21 5.84
CA GLU A 184 -17.04 -1.97 7.06
C GLU A 184 -16.53 -3.41 6.99
N MET A 185 -16.73 -4.07 5.85
CA MET A 185 -16.18 -5.42 5.63
C MET A 185 -14.66 -5.42 5.60
N MET A 186 -14.04 -4.36 5.07
CA MET A 186 -12.58 -4.20 5.09
C MET A 186 -12.07 -4.08 6.52
N ILE A 187 -12.70 -3.24 7.35
CA ILE A 187 -12.37 -3.07 8.77
C ILE A 187 -12.53 -4.40 9.51
N GLU A 188 -13.63 -5.12 9.31
CA GLU A 188 -13.84 -6.45 9.92
C GLU A 188 -12.75 -7.45 9.51
N GLN A 189 -12.30 -7.40 8.26
CA GLN A 189 -11.21 -8.27 7.79
C GLN A 189 -9.85 -7.87 8.41
N LEU A 190 -9.58 -6.58 8.57
CA LEU A 190 -8.36 -6.10 9.25
C LEU A 190 -8.34 -6.55 10.71
N GLU A 191 -9.45 -6.40 11.43
CA GLU A 191 -9.59 -6.88 12.82
C GLU A 191 -9.31 -8.39 12.94
N ARG A 192 -9.84 -9.19 12.01
CA ARG A 192 -9.58 -10.64 11.97
C ARG A 192 -8.14 -11.01 11.62
N THR A 193 -7.44 -10.13 10.91
CA THR A 193 -6.05 -10.34 10.48
C THR A 193 -5.06 -9.91 11.58
N GLU A 194 -5.46 -9.04 12.49
CA GLU A 194 -4.58 -8.49 13.55
C GLU A 194 -3.84 -9.57 14.35
N PRO A 195 -4.47 -10.65 14.88
CA PRO A 195 -3.76 -11.68 15.62
C PRO A 195 -2.66 -12.37 14.80
N MET A 196 -2.88 -12.51 13.49
CA MET A 196 -1.89 -13.10 12.57
C MET A 196 -0.70 -12.15 12.35
N LEU A 197 -0.97 -10.83 12.25
CA LEU A 197 0.09 -9.82 12.16
C LEU A 197 0.92 -9.77 13.45
N GLU A 198 0.28 -9.82 14.61
CA GLU A 198 0.96 -9.90 15.89
C GLU A 198 1.86 -11.14 15.97
N GLU A 199 1.37 -12.28 15.49
CA GLU A 199 2.12 -13.52 15.53
C GLU A 199 3.33 -13.51 14.59
N VAL A 200 3.21 -13.02 13.36
CA VAL A 200 4.37 -12.92 12.46
C VAL A 200 5.42 -11.96 13.00
N VAL A 201 5.01 -10.85 13.62
CA VAL A 201 5.92 -9.91 14.28
C VAL A 201 6.61 -10.57 15.46
N ARG A 202 5.88 -11.29 16.30
CA ARG A 202 6.44 -12.06 17.44
C ARG A 202 7.51 -13.06 16.98
N LEU A 203 7.19 -13.85 15.95
CA LEU A 203 8.11 -14.82 15.35
C LEU A 203 9.33 -14.14 14.74
N THR A 204 9.15 -12.99 14.11
CA THR A 204 10.23 -12.19 13.53
C THR A 204 11.19 -11.68 14.61
N LYS A 205 10.66 -11.16 15.72
CA LYS A 205 11.47 -10.74 16.88
C LYS A 205 12.20 -11.94 17.51
N GLN A 206 11.52 -13.06 17.72
CA GLN A 206 12.14 -14.28 18.23
C GLN A 206 13.29 -14.76 17.32
N PHE A 207 13.07 -14.71 16.00
CA PHE A 207 14.12 -15.04 15.02
C PHE A 207 15.29 -14.05 15.11
N ALA A 208 15.04 -12.75 15.21
CA ALA A 208 16.07 -11.71 15.33
C ALA A 208 16.97 -11.96 16.54
N ASP A 209 16.38 -12.25 17.70
CA ASP A 209 17.11 -12.55 18.95
C ASP A 209 17.98 -13.80 18.84
N GLU A 210 17.40 -14.89 18.34
CA GLU A 210 18.10 -16.16 18.16
C GLU A 210 19.21 -16.04 17.10
N PHE A 211 18.99 -15.24 16.05
CA PHE A 211 19.98 -15.00 15.01
C PHE A 211 21.13 -14.15 15.54
N ALA A 212 20.83 -13.08 16.27
CA ALA A 212 21.85 -12.27 16.94
C ALA A 212 22.67 -13.10 17.94
N ALA A 213 22.01 -13.96 18.73
CA ALA A 213 22.70 -14.88 19.63
C ALA A 213 23.59 -15.88 18.88
N ALA A 214 23.14 -16.40 17.75
CA ALA A 214 23.92 -17.31 16.91
C ALA A 214 25.15 -16.63 16.30
N LYS A 215 25.02 -15.38 15.83
CA LYS A 215 26.13 -14.55 15.34
C LYS A 215 27.16 -14.31 16.46
N ARG A 216 26.71 -13.91 17.66
CA ARG A 216 27.59 -13.70 18.83
C ARG A 216 28.38 -14.93 19.20
N ARG A 217 27.75 -16.13 19.23
CA ARG A 217 28.47 -17.40 19.52
C ARG A 217 29.55 -17.71 18.49
N LYS A 218 29.42 -17.27 17.27
CA LYS A 218 30.39 -17.48 16.18
C LYS A 218 31.36 -16.32 16.00
N ASN A 219 31.24 -15.25 16.79
CA ASN A 219 31.97 -13.97 16.62
C ASN A 219 31.84 -13.42 15.21
N LEU A 220 30.60 -13.41 14.67
CA LEU A 220 30.26 -12.88 13.36
C LEU A 220 29.38 -11.65 13.51
N VAL A 221 29.56 -10.72 12.60
CA VAL A 221 28.69 -9.56 12.36
C VAL A 221 28.37 -9.48 10.88
N ASP A 222 27.19 -9.03 10.52
CA ASP A 222 26.83 -8.66 9.16
C ASP A 222 26.81 -7.13 8.98
N PHE A 223 26.54 -6.67 7.77
CA PHE A 223 26.55 -5.24 7.48
C PHE A 223 25.49 -4.47 8.29
N HIS A 224 24.29 -5.00 8.42
CA HIS A 224 23.24 -4.38 9.23
C HIS A 224 23.63 -4.28 10.71
N ASP A 225 24.35 -5.26 11.26
CA ASP A 225 24.85 -5.17 12.64
C ASP A 225 25.82 -4.00 12.80
N VAL A 226 26.71 -3.76 11.82
CA VAL A 226 27.68 -2.67 11.85
C VAL A 226 26.97 -1.32 11.84
N GLU A 227 25.95 -1.16 10.98
CA GLU A 227 25.15 0.07 10.89
C GLU A 227 24.43 0.35 12.22
N HIS A 228 23.73 -0.65 12.78
CA HIS A 228 23.03 -0.49 14.05
C HIS A 228 23.95 -0.28 15.24
N PHE A 229 25.14 -0.88 15.26
CA PHE A 229 26.13 -0.60 16.29
C PHE A 229 26.65 0.83 16.18
N ALA A 230 26.90 1.33 14.97
CA ALA A 230 27.25 2.71 14.75
C ALA A 230 26.14 3.64 15.25
N LEU A 231 24.89 3.38 14.89
CA LEU A 231 23.75 4.15 15.35
C LEU A 231 23.64 4.14 16.89
N GLN A 232 23.77 3.00 17.53
CA GLN A 232 23.72 2.87 18.99
C GLN A 232 24.85 3.67 19.70
N ILE A 233 26.00 3.85 19.06
CA ILE A 233 27.09 4.68 19.58
C ILE A 233 26.77 6.17 19.42
N LEU A 234 26.11 6.55 18.33
CA LEU A 234 25.90 7.93 17.92
C LEU A 234 24.59 8.53 18.43
N VAL A 235 23.53 7.72 18.55
CA VAL A 235 22.18 8.18 18.85
C VAL A 235 21.64 7.47 20.09
N ASP A 236 20.89 8.20 20.90
CA ASP A 236 20.18 7.66 22.05
C ASP A 236 18.81 7.15 21.60
N GLU A 237 18.52 5.87 21.83
CA GLU A 237 17.33 5.20 21.36
C GLU A 237 16.01 5.73 21.96
N GLU A 238 16.05 6.17 23.23
CA GLU A 238 14.83 6.66 23.90
C GLU A 238 14.46 8.08 23.49
N THR A 239 15.48 8.92 23.36
CA THR A 239 15.29 10.35 23.08
C THR A 239 15.47 10.71 21.61
N GLU A 240 16.02 9.79 20.83
CA GLU A 240 16.38 9.95 19.41
C GLU A 240 17.30 11.14 19.16
N LYS A 241 18.12 11.49 20.17
CA LYS A 241 19.06 12.60 20.12
C LYS A 241 20.49 12.14 19.94
N ALA A 242 21.27 12.95 19.26
CA ALA A 242 22.71 12.75 19.13
C ALA A 242 23.38 12.64 20.50
N LYS A 243 24.19 11.60 20.68
CA LYS A 243 25.09 11.44 21.82
C LYS A 243 26.35 12.31 21.66
N LYS A 244 27.07 12.50 22.74
CA LYS A 244 28.32 13.26 22.74
C LYS A 244 29.32 12.82 21.67
N THR A 245 29.40 11.51 21.43
CA THR A 245 30.26 10.94 20.38
C THR A 245 29.87 11.46 18.98
N ALA A 246 28.56 11.56 18.67
CA ALA A 246 28.10 12.12 17.40
C ALA A 246 28.44 13.62 17.28
N GLU A 247 28.34 14.36 18.39
CA GLU A 247 28.76 15.78 18.42
C GLU A 247 30.26 15.95 18.16
N GLU A 248 31.08 15.09 18.73
CA GLU A 248 32.53 15.07 18.50
C GLU A 248 32.88 14.79 17.02
N PHE A 249 32.17 13.86 16.38
CA PHE A 249 32.33 13.60 14.93
C PHE A 249 31.87 14.81 14.10
N ARG A 250 30.74 15.43 14.43
CA ARG A 250 30.23 16.63 13.74
C ARG A 250 31.23 17.78 13.79
N ASP A 251 31.92 17.95 14.91
CA ASP A 251 32.94 18.99 15.06
C ASP A 251 34.25 18.65 14.33
N THR A 252 34.43 17.39 13.93
CA THR A 252 35.65 16.93 13.25
C THR A 252 35.54 17.01 11.72
N PHE A 253 34.36 16.74 11.17
CA PHE A 253 34.14 16.73 9.72
C PHE A 253 33.61 18.09 9.24
N GLU A 254 34.28 18.69 8.25
CA GLU A 254 33.83 19.93 7.61
C GLU A 254 32.81 19.68 6.51
N GLU A 255 32.94 18.54 5.80
CA GLU A 255 32.05 18.14 4.71
C GLU A 255 31.77 16.64 4.77
N ILE A 256 30.54 16.26 4.46
CA ILE A 256 30.11 14.86 4.28
C ILE A 256 29.59 14.74 2.85
N MET A 257 30.19 13.84 2.08
CA MET A 257 29.78 13.54 0.71
C MET A 257 29.26 12.11 0.64
N ILE A 258 28.04 11.95 0.13
CA ILE A 258 27.39 10.64 -0.02
C ILE A 258 27.31 10.35 -1.52
N ASP A 259 27.90 9.24 -1.95
CA ASP A 259 27.75 8.70 -3.30
C ASP A 259 26.59 7.71 -3.30
N GLU A 260 25.88 7.60 -4.42
CA GLU A 260 24.73 6.70 -4.61
C GLU A 260 23.66 6.85 -3.51
N TYR A 261 23.30 8.10 -3.18
CA TYR A 261 22.34 8.42 -2.10
C TYR A 261 21.01 7.66 -2.22
N GLN A 262 20.59 7.31 -3.44
CA GLN A 262 19.38 6.51 -3.67
C GLN A 262 19.46 5.08 -3.09
N ASP A 263 20.65 4.59 -2.76
CA ASP A 263 20.87 3.27 -2.17
C ASP A 263 20.93 3.31 -0.63
N SER A 264 20.85 4.53 -0.03
CA SER A 264 20.81 4.69 1.42
C SER A 264 19.48 4.23 2.00
N ASN A 265 19.52 3.81 3.27
CA ASN A 265 18.37 3.42 4.05
C ASN A 265 18.17 4.34 5.27
N GLU A 266 17.06 4.24 5.96
CA GLU A 266 16.71 5.04 7.13
C GLU A 266 17.74 4.97 8.29
N VAL A 267 18.52 3.88 8.36
CA VAL A 267 19.60 3.74 9.38
C VAL A 267 20.78 4.63 9.05
N GLN A 268 21.05 4.88 7.76
CA GLN A 268 22.19 5.61 7.26
C GLN A 268 21.91 7.13 7.18
N GLU A 269 20.65 7.54 7.16
CA GLU A 269 20.21 8.93 7.15
C GLU A 269 20.17 9.53 8.56
#